data_fad7b0ecedb083ea14cb2156eae7370d
#
_entry.id   fad7b0ecedb083ea14cb2156eae7370d
#
_cell.length_a   1.000
_cell.length_b   1.000
_cell.length_c   1.000
_cell.angle_alpha   90.00
_cell.angle_beta   90.00
_cell.angle_gamma   90.00
#
_symmetry.space_group_name_H-M   'P 1'
#
loop_
_entity.id
_entity.type
_entity.pdbx_description
1 polymer ?
#
loop_
_entity_poly.entity_id
_entity_poly.type
_entity_poly.pdbx_seq_one_letter_code
_entity_poly.pdbx_strand_id
1 'polypeptide(L)'
;MKYMTEQNTTRVIVAATLEIDGAEGNGDFYLLNKNTATIYQKSGVENEVKRLWMNYFQTIISTYVKTGEFKAENVTVTLSNATGAAQADGGYTTVTGIVMNDNDVADLEYQEGKGIADINAAAAAYLSTLNDMLTISYYKGGVAYYPVLIKHFGDTETPWTMPDGGVLESYPGTDAANNWLGRYGVLRNTWYTVNVTGLKNIGFCEVPDAGTRYDDPLNQYIAVEIHILPWATRSQDVEL
;
A
#
# COMPACT_ATOMS: atom_id res chain seq x y z
N MET A 1 -23.59 4.02 -19.95
CA MET A 1 -22.12 3.92 -20.07
C MET A 1 -21.79 2.48 -20.36
N LYS A 2 -20.97 2.22 -21.37
CA LYS A 2 -20.73 0.85 -21.82
C LYS A 2 -19.59 0.14 -21.08
N TYR A 3 -18.64 0.90 -20.55
CA TYR A 3 -17.48 0.39 -19.83
C TYR A 3 -17.18 1.31 -18.65
N MET A 4 -17.15 0.76 -17.46
CA MET A 4 -16.73 1.45 -16.25
C MET A 4 -15.55 0.72 -15.66
N THR A 5 -14.47 1.43 -15.45
CA THR A 5 -13.31 0.97 -14.71
C THR A 5 -13.08 1.89 -13.54
N GLU A 6 -12.27 1.48 -12.58
CA GLU A 6 -11.88 2.30 -11.44
C GLU A 6 -11.34 3.68 -11.89
N GLN A 7 -10.64 3.71 -13.02
CA GLN A 7 -10.08 4.93 -13.63
C GLN A 7 -11.14 5.93 -14.07
N ASN A 8 -12.31 5.45 -14.49
CA ASN A 8 -13.42 6.26 -15.01
C ASN A 8 -14.50 6.53 -13.96
N THR A 9 -14.30 6.06 -12.73
CA THR A 9 -15.29 6.14 -11.66
C THR A 9 -14.90 7.22 -10.65
N THR A 10 -15.85 8.10 -10.33
CA THR A 10 -15.67 9.11 -9.29
C THR A 10 -15.53 8.44 -7.94
N ARG A 11 -14.52 8.83 -7.20
CA ARG A 11 -14.25 8.34 -5.85
C ARG A 11 -13.94 9.49 -4.90
N VAL A 12 -14.22 9.26 -3.63
CA VAL A 12 -13.80 10.12 -2.52
C VAL A 12 -12.59 9.46 -1.88
N ILE A 13 -11.51 10.21 -1.65
CA ILE A 13 -10.38 9.74 -0.87
C ILE A 13 -10.54 10.27 0.55
N VAL A 14 -10.70 9.37 1.49
CA VAL A 14 -10.70 9.69 2.92
C VAL A 14 -9.28 9.51 3.44
N ALA A 15 -8.71 10.57 4.00
CA ALA A 15 -7.45 10.50 4.74
C ALA A 15 -7.78 10.41 6.23
N ALA A 16 -7.23 9.42 6.91
CA ALA A 16 -7.39 9.26 8.35
C ALA A 16 -6.01 9.11 9.01
N THR A 17 -5.82 9.82 10.14
CA THR A 17 -4.66 9.62 10.99
C THR A 17 -4.96 8.50 11.97
N LEU A 18 -4.13 7.50 11.98
CA LEU A 18 -4.23 6.34 12.86
C LEU A 18 -3.34 6.58 14.09
N GLU A 19 -3.93 6.48 15.27
CA GLU A 19 -3.17 6.40 16.52
C GLU A 19 -2.85 4.94 16.78
N ILE A 20 -1.58 4.59 16.71
CA ILE A 20 -1.11 3.21 16.80
C ILE A 20 -0.09 3.10 17.92
N ASP A 21 -0.32 2.15 18.83
CA ASP A 21 0.64 1.81 19.86
C ASP A 21 1.94 1.30 19.23
N GLY A 22 3.07 1.87 19.62
CA GLY A 22 4.38 1.53 19.08
C GLY A 22 4.78 2.30 17.82
N ALA A 23 3.98 3.27 17.36
CA ALA A 23 4.43 4.24 16.36
C ALA A 23 5.55 5.13 16.93
N GLU A 24 6.36 5.71 16.04
CA GLU A 24 7.38 6.69 16.43
C GLU A 24 6.71 8.00 16.93
N GLY A 25 7.44 8.84 17.66
CA GLY A 25 6.89 10.00 18.35
C GLY A 25 6.18 11.04 17.47
N ASN A 26 6.38 10.99 16.15
CA ASN A 26 5.66 11.78 15.14
C ASN A 26 4.46 11.03 14.53
N GLY A 27 4.15 9.81 15.01
CA GLY A 27 3.11 8.96 14.50
C GLY A 27 3.54 8.09 13.30
N ASP A 28 4.80 8.14 12.89
CA ASP A 28 5.31 7.34 11.77
C ASP A 28 5.31 5.84 12.11
N PHE A 29 4.90 5.03 11.15
CA PHE A 29 5.01 3.58 11.26
C PHE A 29 5.18 2.91 9.89
N TYR A 30 5.53 1.64 9.92
CA TYR A 30 5.79 0.83 8.73
C TYR A 30 5.04 -0.49 8.78
N LEU A 31 4.64 -0.98 7.60
CA LEU A 31 4.17 -2.34 7.40
C LEU A 31 5.11 -3.08 6.43
N LEU A 32 5.40 -4.33 6.72
CA LEU A 32 6.14 -5.21 5.83
C LEU A 32 5.19 -6.17 5.13
N ASN A 33 5.33 -6.27 3.80
CA ASN A 33 4.53 -7.14 2.94
C ASN A 33 3.00 -6.97 3.14
N LYS A 34 2.56 -5.74 3.44
CA LYS A 34 1.16 -5.40 3.72
C LYS A 34 0.56 -6.19 4.90
N ASN A 35 1.40 -6.73 5.77
CA ASN A 35 0.95 -7.45 6.96
C ASN A 35 0.51 -6.44 8.03
N THR A 36 -0.78 -6.30 8.23
CA THR A 36 -1.39 -5.39 9.22
C THR A 36 -1.37 -5.94 10.65
N ALA A 37 -0.97 -7.19 10.84
CA ALA A 37 -0.87 -7.79 12.17
C ALA A 37 0.38 -7.33 12.95
N THR A 38 1.39 -6.80 12.24
CA THR A 38 2.64 -6.35 12.87
C THR A 38 3.03 -4.98 12.33
N ILE A 39 3.10 -4.02 13.24
CA ILE A 39 3.50 -2.65 12.97
C ILE A 39 4.96 -2.49 13.38
N TYR A 40 5.73 -1.84 12.55
CA TYR A 40 7.14 -1.63 12.76
C TYR A 40 7.45 -0.14 12.92
N GLN A 41 8.39 0.16 13.82
CA GLN A 41 9.17 1.38 13.79
C GLN A 41 10.28 1.23 12.74
N LYS A 42 10.91 2.33 12.36
CA LYS A 42 12.03 2.33 11.41
C LYS A 42 13.14 1.34 11.82
N SER A 43 13.53 1.35 13.09
CA SER A 43 14.54 0.42 13.64
C SER A 43 14.13 -1.04 13.50
N GLY A 44 12.83 -1.35 13.62
CA GLY A 44 12.29 -2.69 13.41
C GLY A 44 12.40 -3.14 11.97
N VAL A 45 12.15 -2.25 11.01
CA VAL A 45 12.36 -2.51 9.57
C VAL A 45 13.85 -2.75 9.28
N GLU A 46 14.72 -1.89 9.80
CA GLU A 46 16.17 -2.04 9.65
C GLU A 46 16.66 -3.38 10.22
N ASN A 47 16.16 -3.79 11.38
CA ASN A 47 16.50 -5.08 11.99
C ASN A 47 16.02 -6.27 11.16
N GLU A 48 14.85 -6.18 10.55
CA GLU A 48 14.36 -7.23 9.65
C GLU A 48 15.22 -7.34 8.39
N VAL A 49 15.61 -6.20 7.81
CA VAL A 49 16.55 -6.16 6.68
C VAL A 49 17.90 -6.76 7.07
N LYS A 50 18.45 -6.39 8.23
CA LYS A 50 19.69 -6.97 8.75
C LYS A 50 19.59 -8.49 8.90
N ARG A 51 18.48 -8.98 9.45
CA ARG A 51 18.23 -10.42 9.60
C ARG A 51 18.20 -11.13 8.25
N LEU A 52 17.48 -10.58 7.26
CA LEU A 52 17.41 -11.15 5.91
C LEU A 52 18.76 -11.17 5.23
N TRP A 53 19.52 -10.06 5.30
CA TRP A 53 20.88 -10.01 4.78
C TRP A 53 21.80 -11.03 5.46
N MET A 54 21.81 -11.08 6.78
CA MET A 54 22.67 -12.00 7.52
C MET A 54 22.36 -13.47 7.21
N ASN A 55 21.09 -13.82 7.04
CA ASN A 55 20.71 -15.17 6.62
C ASN A 55 21.25 -15.50 5.22
N TYR A 56 21.17 -14.56 4.28
CA TYR A 56 21.77 -14.75 2.96
C TYR A 56 23.30 -14.80 3.03
N PHE A 57 23.92 -13.87 3.76
CA PHE A 57 25.36 -13.78 3.90
C PHE A 57 25.96 -15.06 4.47
N GLN A 58 25.31 -15.71 5.41
CA GLN A 58 25.75 -17.00 5.95
C GLN A 58 25.88 -18.09 4.87
N THR A 59 25.14 -18.01 3.79
CA THR A 59 25.22 -18.98 2.68
C THR A 59 26.46 -18.75 1.80
N ILE A 60 27.02 -17.53 1.82
CA ILE A 60 28.14 -17.13 0.96
C ILE A 60 29.41 -16.75 1.75
N ILE A 61 29.33 -16.70 3.08
CA ILE A 61 30.41 -16.20 3.94
C ILE A 61 31.75 -16.89 3.69
N SER A 62 31.75 -18.20 3.46
CA SER A 62 32.97 -18.98 3.19
C SER A 62 33.72 -18.54 1.94
N THR A 63 33.11 -17.81 1.04
CA THR A 63 33.76 -17.21 -0.14
C THR A 63 34.63 -16.02 0.22
N TYR A 64 34.31 -15.34 1.33
CA TYR A 64 34.94 -14.08 1.73
C TYR A 64 35.81 -14.19 2.99
N VAL A 65 35.40 -15.04 3.94
CA VAL A 65 35.93 -15.09 5.29
C VAL A 65 36.41 -16.50 5.62
N LYS A 66 37.62 -16.58 6.20
CA LYS A 66 38.20 -17.84 6.73
C LYS A 66 37.79 -18.05 8.19
N THR A 67 38.01 -16.99 9.00
CA THR A 67 37.70 -16.96 10.44
C THR A 67 37.08 -15.61 10.78
N GLY A 68 36.36 -15.56 11.89
CA GLY A 68 35.63 -14.38 12.33
C GLY A 68 34.12 -14.52 12.08
N GLU A 69 33.34 -13.92 12.95
CA GLU A 69 31.87 -13.98 12.92
C GLU A 69 31.30 -12.57 12.82
N PHE A 70 30.59 -12.28 11.73
CA PHE A 70 29.80 -11.06 11.60
C PHE A 70 28.45 -11.22 12.28
N LYS A 71 27.98 -10.14 12.92
CA LYS A 71 26.69 -10.07 13.58
C LYS A 71 25.84 -8.95 13.00
N ALA A 72 24.57 -8.90 13.35
CA ALA A 72 23.64 -7.87 12.88
C ALA A 72 24.08 -6.44 13.27
N GLU A 73 24.84 -6.28 14.35
CA GLU A 73 25.43 -5.00 14.79
C GLU A 73 26.49 -4.48 13.83
N ASN A 74 27.14 -5.36 13.06
CA ASN A 74 28.10 -4.99 12.04
C ASN A 74 27.43 -4.50 10.74
N VAL A 75 26.09 -4.50 10.67
CA VAL A 75 25.33 -4.14 9.47
C VAL A 75 24.67 -2.79 9.65
N THR A 76 24.88 -1.90 8.69
CA THR A 76 24.15 -0.64 8.56
C THR A 76 23.19 -0.73 7.38
N VAL A 77 21.92 -0.34 7.60
CA VAL A 77 20.87 -0.34 6.60
C VAL A 77 20.45 1.09 6.29
N THR A 78 20.20 1.39 5.03
CA THR A 78 19.68 2.68 4.58
C THR A 78 18.39 2.46 3.81
N LEU A 79 17.33 3.19 4.21
CA LEU A 79 16.01 3.21 3.53
C LEU A 79 15.88 4.48 2.69
N SER A 80 15.14 4.42 1.59
CA SER A 80 14.96 5.53 0.65
C SER A 80 14.34 6.79 1.26
N ASN A 81 13.50 6.64 2.28
CA ASN A 81 12.86 7.75 3.00
C ASN A 81 13.68 8.27 4.19
N ALA A 82 14.84 7.70 4.47
CA ALA A 82 15.71 8.11 5.59
C ALA A 82 16.24 9.54 5.43
N THR A 83 16.22 10.11 4.24
CA THR A 83 16.75 11.45 3.91
C THR A 83 15.66 12.52 3.70
N GLY A 84 14.43 12.25 4.04
CA GLY A 84 13.43 13.27 4.36
C GLY A 84 12.81 14.10 3.25
N ALA A 85 13.27 14.03 2.01
CA ALA A 85 12.78 14.92 0.96
C ALA A 85 11.91 14.27 -0.11
N ALA A 86 11.99 12.96 -0.29
CA ALA A 86 11.36 12.29 -1.43
C ALA A 86 9.93 11.80 -1.18
N GLN A 87 9.50 11.66 0.06
CA GLN A 87 8.13 11.22 0.39
C GLN A 87 7.50 12.18 1.41
N ALA A 88 6.96 13.26 0.88
CA ALA A 88 6.29 14.27 1.70
C ALA A 88 5.06 13.68 2.42
N ASP A 89 4.42 12.65 1.86
CA ASP A 89 3.08 12.20 2.25
C ASP A 89 2.97 10.70 2.61
N GLY A 90 4.11 10.02 2.86
CA GLY A 90 4.12 8.57 3.02
C GLY A 90 4.32 7.84 1.68
N GLY A 91 4.14 6.54 1.64
CA GLY A 91 4.24 5.71 0.43
C GLY A 91 5.10 4.46 0.59
N TYR A 92 5.50 3.88 -0.53
CA TYR A 92 6.40 2.73 -0.53
C TYR A 92 7.85 3.18 -0.42
N THR A 93 8.61 2.50 0.42
CA THR A 93 10.05 2.72 0.58
C THR A 93 10.83 1.49 0.16
N THR A 94 12.09 1.68 -0.17
CA THR A 94 13.01 0.61 -0.57
C THR A 94 14.28 0.65 0.28
N VAL A 95 14.97 -0.47 0.37
CA VAL A 95 16.31 -0.53 0.93
C VAL A 95 17.28 -0.03 -0.13
N THR A 96 17.99 1.06 0.17
CA THR A 96 18.93 1.69 -0.76
C THR A 96 20.39 1.34 -0.45
N GLY A 97 20.66 0.81 0.73
CA GLY A 97 22.01 0.42 1.12
C GLY A 97 22.05 -0.61 2.23
N ILE A 98 22.95 -1.53 2.11
CA ILE A 98 23.41 -2.45 3.15
C ILE A 98 24.92 -2.37 3.17
N VAL A 99 25.49 -1.98 4.29
CA VAL A 99 26.95 -1.83 4.48
C VAL A 99 27.38 -2.67 5.67
N MET A 100 28.35 -3.53 5.44
CA MET A 100 29.02 -4.32 6.48
C MET A 100 30.22 -3.54 6.99
N ASN A 101 30.43 -3.63 8.31
CA ASN A 101 31.58 -3.05 9.01
C ASN A 101 32.35 -4.17 9.72
N ASP A 102 33.62 -4.20 9.59
CA ASP A 102 34.50 -5.23 10.14
C ASP A 102 35.35 -4.78 11.36
N ASN A 103 35.20 -3.49 11.80
CA ASN A 103 36.04 -2.92 12.86
C ASN A 103 35.97 -3.68 14.20
N ASP A 104 34.82 -4.29 14.51
CA ASP A 104 34.58 -4.97 15.79
C ASP A 104 34.42 -6.49 15.63
N VAL A 105 34.90 -7.05 14.51
CA VAL A 105 34.83 -8.50 14.28
C VAL A 105 36.13 -9.13 14.81
N ALA A 106 35.97 -9.94 15.86
CA ALA A 106 37.10 -10.63 16.47
C ALA A 106 37.65 -11.71 15.55
N ASP A 107 38.98 -11.88 15.58
CA ASP A 107 39.74 -12.93 14.86
C ASP A 107 39.40 -13.01 13.36
N LEU A 108 39.15 -11.86 12.73
CA LEU A 108 38.74 -11.80 11.33
C LEU A 108 39.93 -12.06 10.41
N GLU A 109 39.77 -13.12 9.60
CA GLU A 109 40.67 -13.38 8.47
C GLU A 109 39.86 -13.54 7.19
N TYR A 110 40.25 -12.80 6.17
CA TYR A 110 39.62 -12.90 4.85
C TYR A 110 40.26 -14.02 4.01
N GLN A 111 39.49 -14.51 3.03
CA GLN A 111 40.02 -15.35 1.96
C GLN A 111 41.08 -14.54 1.13
N GLU A 112 41.97 -15.25 0.44
CA GLU A 112 43.01 -14.61 -0.37
C GLU A 112 42.41 -13.66 -1.42
N GLY A 113 42.91 -12.42 -1.43
CA GLY A 113 42.40 -11.37 -2.32
C GLY A 113 40.99 -10.85 -2.01
N LYS A 114 40.42 -11.18 -0.85
CA LYS A 114 39.13 -10.69 -0.38
C LYS A 114 39.24 -9.68 0.74
N GLY A 115 38.17 -8.90 0.96
CA GLY A 115 38.09 -7.94 2.03
C GLY A 115 36.65 -7.44 2.21
N ILE A 116 36.49 -6.47 3.11
CA ILE A 116 35.18 -5.90 3.41
C ILE A 116 34.51 -5.25 2.18
N ALA A 117 35.28 -4.73 1.24
CA ALA A 117 34.76 -4.15 0.01
C ALA A 117 34.05 -5.19 -0.87
N ASP A 118 34.57 -6.44 -0.93
CA ASP A 118 33.91 -7.52 -1.67
C ASP A 118 32.61 -7.94 -1.03
N ILE A 119 32.53 -7.98 0.31
CA ILE A 119 31.29 -8.26 1.06
C ILE A 119 30.28 -7.15 0.79
N ASN A 120 30.70 -5.88 0.81
CA ASN A 120 29.82 -4.75 0.53
C ASN A 120 29.34 -4.73 -0.93
N ALA A 121 30.14 -5.18 -1.87
CA ALA A 121 29.73 -5.38 -3.25
C ALA A 121 28.68 -6.50 -3.37
N ALA A 122 28.81 -7.59 -2.62
CA ALA A 122 27.81 -8.65 -2.55
C ALA A 122 26.50 -8.15 -1.92
N ALA A 123 26.59 -7.33 -0.87
CA ALA A 123 25.43 -6.70 -0.25
C ALA A 123 24.69 -5.78 -1.23
N ALA A 124 25.41 -4.96 -1.98
CA ALA A 124 24.84 -4.11 -3.01
C ALA A 124 24.15 -4.92 -4.12
N ALA A 125 24.74 -6.04 -4.54
CA ALA A 125 24.13 -6.94 -5.52
C ALA A 125 22.84 -7.62 -4.99
N TYR A 126 22.75 -7.86 -3.69
CA TYR A 126 21.58 -8.47 -3.06
C TYR A 126 20.37 -7.52 -2.94
N LEU A 127 20.57 -6.19 -2.99
CA LEU A 127 19.51 -5.20 -2.81
C LEU A 127 18.33 -5.40 -3.75
N SER A 128 18.56 -5.76 -5.01
CA SER A 128 17.46 -6.01 -5.96
C SER A 128 16.59 -7.17 -5.48
N THR A 129 17.21 -8.30 -5.16
CA THR A 129 16.49 -9.49 -4.65
C THR A 129 15.71 -9.18 -3.38
N LEU A 130 16.34 -8.43 -2.46
CA LEU A 130 15.70 -8.04 -1.21
C LEU A 130 14.46 -7.16 -1.45
N ASN A 131 14.57 -6.15 -2.31
CA ASN A 131 13.46 -5.25 -2.63
C ASN A 131 12.33 -5.94 -3.42
N ASP A 132 12.64 -6.99 -4.18
CA ASP A 132 11.63 -7.83 -4.83
C ASP A 132 10.86 -8.71 -3.82
N MET A 133 11.52 -9.11 -2.73
CA MET A 133 10.95 -9.95 -1.67
C MET A 133 10.21 -9.14 -0.60
N LEU A 134 10.60 -7.89 -0.38
CA LEU A 134 10.16 -7.08 0.76
C LEU A 134 9.47 -5.80 0.29
N THR A 135 8.15 -5.76 0.43
CA THR A 135 7.38 -4.53 0.25
C THR A 135 7.31 -3.79 1.58
N ILE A 136 7.87 -2.57 1.62
CA ILE A 136 7.85 -1.72 2.81
C ILE A 136 6.90 -0.56 2.57
N SER A 137 5.78 -0.52 3.32
CA SER A 137 4.82 0.59 3.30
C SER A 137 5.14 1.53 4.46
N TYR A 138 5.31 2.82 4.17
CA TYR A 138 5.61 3.87 5.13
C TYR A 138 4.41 4.79 5.30
N TYR A 139 3.93 4.92 6.52
CA TYR A 139 2.81 5.76 6.92
C TYR A 139 3.31 6.96 7.70
N LYS A 140 3.48 8.08 7.02
CA LYS A 140 3.99 9.31 7.63
C LYS A 140 2.92 9.95 8.51
N GLY A 141 3.28 10.24 9.76
CA GLY A 141 2.35 10.82 10.72
C GLY A 141 1.12 9.96 10.98
N GLY A 142 1.20 8.66 10.71
CA GLY A 142 0.07 7.74 10.86
C GLY A 142 -1.02 7.87 9.78
N VAL A 143 -0.79 8.65 8.72
CA VAL A 143 -1.82 8.91 7.72
C VAL A 143 -2.02 7.72 6.80
N ALA A 144 -3.26 7.26 6.70
CA ALA A 144 -3.68 6.23 5.77
C ALA A 144 -4.82 6.74 4.87
N TYR A 145 -4.85 6.29 3.62
CA TYR A 145 -5.80 6.72 2.61
C TYR A 145 -6.78 5.60 2.26
N TYR A 146 -8.04 5.97 2.16
CA TYR A 146 -9.15 5.06 1.93
C TYR A 146 -9.97 5.55 0.73
N PRO A 147 -9.83 4.94 -0.44
CA PRO A 147 -10.68 5.26 -1.57
C PRO A 147 -12.08 4.69 -1.38
N VAL A 148 -13.08 5.52 -1.54
CA VAL A 148 -14.50 5.18 -1.48
C VAL A 148 -15.11 5.42 -2.85
N LEU A 149 -15.58 4.37 -3.49
CA LEU A 149 -16.36 4.47 -4.71
C LEU A 149 -17.80 4.85 -4.38
N ILE A 150 -18.33 5.84 -5.09
CA ILE A 150 -19.72 6.28 -4.88
C ILE A 150 -20.65 5.34 -5.62
N LYS A 151 -21.32 4.45 -4.89
CA LYS A 151 -22.29 3.52 -5.42
C LYS A 151 -23.63 4.24 -5.59
N HIS A 152 -23.96 4.62 -6.81
CA HIS A 152 -25.23 5.27 -7.13
C HIS A 152 -26.34 4.27 -7.41
N PHE A 153 -26.03 3.20 -8.15
CA PHE A 153 -27.00 2.16 -8.48
C PHE A 153 -26.89 0.98 -7.52
N GLY A 154 -28.02 0.46 -7.08
CA GLY A 154 -28.07 -0.76 -6.29
C GLY A 154 -27.69 -2.00 -7.10
N ASP A 155 -27.36 -3.10 -6.40
CA ASP A 155 -27.02 -4.37 -7.05
C ASP A 155 -28.23 -5.01 -7.76
N THR A 156 -29.44 -4.60 -7.35
CA THR A 156 -30.71 -5.10 -7.88
C THR A 156 -31.44 -4.06 -8.74
N GLU A 157 -30.90 -2.86 -8.87
CA GLU A 157 -31.52 -1.81 -9.67
C GLU A 157 -31.22 -1.98 -11.15
N THR A 158 -32.25 -1.79 -11.94
CA THR A 158 -32.14 -1.78 -13.39
C THR A 158 -31.71 -0.40 -13.92
N PRO A 159 -31.09 -0.33 -15.08
CA PRO A 159 -30.96 -1.45 -16.02
C PRO A 159 -29.53 -2.00 -16.06
N TRP A 160 -29.32 -3.18 -15.56
CA TRP A 160 -28.14 -3.96 -15.93
C TRP A 160 -28.42 -4.53 -17.32
N THR A 161 -28.11 -3.76 -18.34
CA THR A 161 -28.40 -4.16 -19.71
C THR A 161 -27.17 -4.80 -20.34
N MET A 162 -27.30 -6.03 -20.80
CA MET A 162 -26.26 -6.74 -21.52
C MET A 162 -26.00 -6.10 -22.89
N PRO A 163 -24.82 -6.31 -23.52
CA PRO A 163 -24.49 -5.77 -24.84
C PRO A 163 -25.46 -6.17 -25.96
N ASP A 164 -26.11 -7.32 -25.82
CA ASP A 164 -27.13 -7.84 -26.74
C ASP A 164 -28.55 -7.33 -26.47
N GLY A 165 -28.69 -6.44 -25.46
CA GLY A 165 -29.98 -5.89 -25.05
C GLY A 165 -30.72 -6.70 -24.00
N GLY A 166 -30.17 -7.81 -23.53
CA GLY A 166 -30.71 -8.56 -22.39
C GLY A 166 -30.59 -7.75 -21.08
N VAL A 167 -31.43 -8.09 -20.10
CA VAL A 167 -31.40 -7.49 -18.76
C VAL A 167 -30.96 -8.55 -17.76
N LEU A 168 -30.00 -8.19 -16.91
CA LEU A 168 -29.58 -9.03 -15.78
C LEU A 168 -30.44 -8.71 -14.55
N GLU A 169 -30.77 -9.74 -13.78
CA GLU A 169 -31.53 -9.58 -12.53
C GLU A 169 -30.67 -9.06 -11.37
N SER A 170 -29.35 -9.24 -11.47
CA SER A 170 -28.41 -8.81 -10.45
C SER A 170 -27.11 -8.35 -11.08
N TYR A 171 -26.28 -7.64 -10.28
CA TYR A 171 -24.94 -7.23 -10.71
C TYR A 171 -24.05 -8.43 -11.03
N PRO A 172 -23.43 -8.48 -12.21
CA PRO A 172 -22.71 -9.66 -12.67
C PRO A 172 -21.31 -9.84 -12.04
N GLY A 173 -20.88 -8.93 -11.16
CA GLY A 173 -19.58 -8.98 -10.52
C GLY A 173 -18.47 -8.33 -11.33
N THR A 174 -17.24 -8.75 -11.07
CA THR A 174 -16.01 -8.14 -11.58
C THR A 174 -15.41 -8.88 -12.78
N ASP A 175 -16.13 -9.78 -13.38
CA ASP A 175 -15.68 -10.53 -14.55
C ASP A 175 -15.41 -9.58 -15.73
N ALA A 176 -14.32 -9.83 -16.45
CA ALA A 176 -13.89 -9.06 -17.60
C ALA A 176 -14.99 -8.96 -18.70
N ALA A 177 -15.81 -9.98 -18.84
CA ALA A 177 -16.94 -9.99 -19.77
C ALA A 177 -18.05 -9.01 -19.38
N ASN A 178 -18.10 -8.59 -18.12
CA ASN A 178 -19.16 -7.78 -17.53
C ASN A 178 -18.70 -6.36 -17.17
N ASN A 179 -17.52 -5.93 -17.60
CA ASN A 179 -16.96 -4.61 -17.33
C ASN A 179 -17.71 -3.44 -17.97
N TRP A 180 -18.72 -3.74 -18.77
CA TRP A 180 -19.61 -2.76 -19.39
C TRP A 180 -20.71 -2.25 -18.47
N LEU A 181 -20.88 -2.88 -17.31
CA LEU A 181 -21.82 -2.43 -16.28
C LEU A 181 -21.12 -1.46 -15.33
N GLY A 182 -21.79 -0.37 -15.01
CA GLY A 182 -21.34 0.60 -14.02
C GLY A 182 -22.39 0.77 -12.95
N ARG A 183 -22.10 0.43 -11.72
CA ARG A 183 -22.97 0.72 -10.56
C ARG A 183 -22.45 1.87 -9.72
N TYR A 184 -21.20 2.26 -9.94
CA TYR A 184 -20.55 3.37 -9.27
C TYR A 184 -20.52 4.60 -10.17
N GLY A 185 -20.58 5.77 -9.55
CA GLY A 185 -20.51 7.04 -10.24
C GLY A 185 -21.36 8.11 -9.58
N VAL A 186 -21.37 9.28 -10.18
CA VAL A 186 -22.20 10.41 -9.72
C VAL A 186 -23.07 10.91 -10.85
N LEU A 187 -24.28 11.28 -10.51
CA LEU A 187 -25.23 11.91 -11.42
C LEU A 187 -25.33 13.40 -11.17
N ARG A 188 -25.61 14.16 -12.24
CA ARG A 188 -25.89 15.60 -12.15
C ARG A 188 -27.12 15.85 -11.27
N ASN A 189 -27.10 16.93 -10.52
CA ASN A 189 -28.18 17.37 -9.64
C ASN A 189 -28.52 16.34 -8.54
N THR A 190 -27.50 15.64 -8.03
CA THR A 190 -27.65 14.69 -6.94
C THR A 190 -26.68 15.06 -5.83
N TRP A 191 -27.17 15.01 -4.60
CA TRP A 191 -26.35 15.19 -3.40
C TRP A 191 -25.97 13.82 -2.85
N TYR A 192 -24.68 13.65 -2.58
CA TYR A 192 -24.14 12.43 -1.99
C TYR A 192 -23.56 12.74 -0.62
N THR A 193 -23.99 12.01 0.38
CA THR A 193 -23.39 12.05 1.73
C THR A 193 -22.69 10.72 1.95
N VAL A 194 -21.39 10.78 2.25
CA VAL A 194 -20.56 9.62 2.55
C VAL A 194 -20.29 9.63 4.06
N ASN A 195 -20.93 8.73 4.79
CA ASN A 195 -20.72 8.57 6.21
C ASN A 195 -19.71 7.43 6.45
N VAL A 196 -18.56 7.75 7.04
CA VAL A 196 -17.60 6.74 7.48
C VAL A 196 -18.11 6.14 8.78
N THR A 197 -18.46 4.87 8.78
CA THR A 197 -19.00 4.15 9.94
C THR A 197 -17.95 3.32 10.67
N GLY A 198 -16.78 3.10 10.05
CA GLY A 198 -15.68 2.39 10.67
C GLY A 198 -14.53 2.12 9.71
N LEU A 199 -13.39 1.75 10.26
CA LEU A 199 -12.22 1.26 9.53
C LEU A 199 -12.12 -0.24 9.75
N LYS A 200 -11.95 -1.00 8.66
CA LYS A 200 -11.82 -2.46 8.69
C LYS A 200 -10.36 -2.92 8.72
N ASN A 201 -9.51 -2.16 8.06
CA ASN A 201 -8.08 -2.44 7.93
C ASN A 201 -7.29 -1.13 7.87
N ILE A 202 -5.98 -1.22 7.97
CA ILE A 202 -5.08 -0.11 7.66
C ILE A 202 -5.18 0.13 6.13
N GLY A 203 -5.50 1.37 5.74
CA GLY A 203 -5.65 1.79 4.36
C GLY A 203 -4.32 1.83 3.59
N PHE A 204 -4.29 2.58 2.51
CA PHE A 204 -3.08 2.74 1.69
C PHE A 204 -2.13 3.77 2.32
N CYS A 205 -0.83 3.54 2.20
CA CYS A 205 0.20 4.48 2.69
C CYS A 205 0.37 5.73 1.81
N GLU A 206 -0.23 5.73 0.63
CA GLU A 206 -0.25 6.85 -0.32
C GLU A 206 -1.62 6.96 -0.97
N VAL A 207 -1.92 8.08 -1.60
CA VAL A 207 -3.15 8.22 -2.39
C VAL A 207 -3.09 7.21 -3.53
N PRO A 208 -3.98 6.21 -3.56
CA PRO A 208 -3.90 5.18 -4.57
C PRO A 208 -4.27 5.74 -5.94
N ASP A 209 -3.46 5.44 -6.94
CA ASP A 209 -3.76 5.75 -8.33
C ASP A 209 -5.03 5.02 -8.78
N ALA A 210 -5.76 5.65 -9.70
CA ALA A 210 -6.88 5.01 -10.35
C ALA A 210 -6.39 3.85 -11.22
N GLY A 211 -6.77 2.63 -10.83
CA GLY A 211 -6.40 1.42 -11.55
C GLY A 211 -7.24 1.19 -12.81
N THR A 212 -6.82 0.25 -13.61
CA THR A 212 -7.58 -0.26 -14.77
C THR A 212 -8.52 -1.39 -14.40
N ARG A 213 -8.72 -1.63 -13.09
CA ARG A 213 -9.63 -2.66 -12.59
C ARG A 213 -11.08 -2.29 -12.90
N TYR A 214 -11.93 -3.30 -12.98
CA TYR A 214 -13.36 -3.10 -13.04
C TYR A 214 -13.87 -2.47 -11.74
N ASP A 215 -15.03 -1.84 -11.77
CA ASP A 215 -15.59 -0.96 -10.74
C ASP A 215 -15.94 -1.62 -9.40
N ASP A 216 -15.41 -2.80 -9.09
CA ASP A 216 -15.63 -3.50 -7.83
C ASP A 216 -14.32 -3.75 -7.02
N PRO A 217 -14.34 -3.91 -5.79
CA PRO A 217 -14.65 -3.16 -4.60
C PRO A 217 -13.43 -2.94 -3.69
N LEU A 218 -13.20 -1.73 -3.30
CA LEU A 218 -12.26 -1.37 -2.22
C LEU A 218 -12.93 -1.40 -0.84
N ASN A 219 -14.09 -2.06 -0.72
CA ASN A 219 -14.89 -2.16 0.51
C ASN A 219 -14.21 -2.91 1.66
N GLN A 220 -13.03 -3.49 1.41
CA GLN A 220 -12.30 -4.25 2.43
C GLN A 220 -11.54 -3.37 3.45
N TYR A 221 -11.36 -2.07 3.16
CA TYR A 221 -10.56 -1.18 4.01
C TYR A 221 -11.39 -0.27 4.90
N ILE A 222 -12.57 0.16 4.42
CA ILE A 222 -13.39 1.15 5.11
C ILE A 222 -14.86 0.76 5.06
N ALA A 223 -15.58 0.97 6.14
CA ALA A 223 -17.03 0.87 6.18
C ALA A 223 -17.64 2.24 5.95
N VAL A 224 -18.48 2.36 4.93
CA VAL A 224 -19.17 3.61 4.60
C VAL A 224 -20.65 3.35 4.33
N GLU A 225 -21.45 4.34 4.65
CA GLU A 225 -22.84 4.42 4.27
C GLU A 225 -23.02 5.62 3.33
N ILE A 226 -23.62 5.39 2.16
CA ILE A 226 -23.82 6.43 1.16
C ILE A 226 -25.30 6.76 1.07
N HIS A 227 -25.66 7.99 1.43
CA HIS A 227 -27.00 8.51 1.26
C HIS A 227 -27.09 9.33 -0.02
N ILE A 228 -28.05 8.98 -0.86
CA ILE A 228 -28.32 9.63 -2.15
C ILE A 228 -29.63 10.41 -2.00
N LEU A 229 -29.50 11.73 -2.09
CA LEU A 229 -30.67 12.61 -2.06
C LEU A 229 -30.84 13.24 -3.44
N PRO A 230 -31.98 13.00 -4.12
CA PRO A 230 -32.29 13.76 -5.33
C PRO A 230 -32.41 15.24 -4.95
N TRP A 231 -31.78 16.11 -5.70
CA TRP A 231 -31.91 17.55 -5.48
C TRP A 231 -33.36 17.96 -5.69
N ALA A 232 -33.95 18.50 -4.63
CA ALA A 232 -35.33 18.94 -4.44
C ALA A 232 -36.20 19.02 -5.70
N THR A 233 -37.17 18.18 -5.84
CA THR A 233 -38.43 18.49 -6.52
C THR A 233 -39.02 19.74 -5.86
N ARG A 234 -38.86 20.89 -6.45
CA ARG A 234 -39.71 22.03 -6.14
C ARG A 234 -41.04 21.74 -6.80
N SER A 235 -41.97 21.21 -6.05
CA SER A 235 -43.41 21.33 -6.42
C SER A 235 -43.81 22.78 -6.16
N GLN A 236 -44.00 23.52 -7.21
CA GLN A 236 -44.67 24.81 -7.15
C GLN A 236 -46.08 24.54 -7.56
N ASP A 237 -46.96 24.45 -6.56
CA ASP A 237 -48.40 24.51 -6.81
C ASP A 237 -48.73 25.94 -7.21
N VAL A 238 -49.01 26.14 -8.48
CA VAL A 238 -49.56 27.39 -9.00
C VAL A 238 -51.06 27.19 -9.13
N GLU A 239 -51.82 27.74 -8.20
CA GLU A 239 -53.24 27.99 -8.42
C GLU A 239 -53.34 29.15 -9.42
N LEU A 240 -54.03 28.94 -10.54
CA LEU A 240 -54.45 29.93 -11.51
C LEU A 240 -55.83 30.44 -11.18
#